data_0cc8ced466d056106f46e17126973c12
#
_entry.id   0cc8ced466d056106f46e17126973c12
#
_cell.length_a   1.000
_cell.length_b   1.000
_cell.length_c   1.000
_cell.angle_alpha   90.00
_cell.angle_beta   90.00
_cell.angle_gamma   90.00
#
_symmetry.space_group_name_H-M   'P 1'
#
loop_
_entity.id
_entity.type
_entity.pdbx_description
1 polymer ?
#
loop_
_entity_poly.entity_id
_entity_poly.type
_entity_poly.pdbx_seq_one_letter_code
_entity_poly.pdbx_strand_id
1 'polypeptide(L)'
;MANKNKIKFSFTTEFQLEILRFLVQDKDGGLVVKRVKPSYLVLIEHSIIAEGLVKFFKKNNKVPSKNILKQEIKELLEGKNYVDLVTQDDVPNINKIIDDLYNTPLQDSEYIRDKIYQFSTYVEMKNLNESFDLENFDQYEEYSKKFDRIIQNSKPKTEDEPLYLIRDLAQRQFKRRVDPDVIPSPYKQLNDLTNAGGFPSGSVLVLLDKPKAKKTFFLVNLAKGYLRMKKSVLYIDTENGKNQIMDRMIQSSINVSKKDLYTGDFDKKEASHIRKLSRFGVELVIERVPAMITDCNYIRDLIDKLHSQGINIQVVIIDYAAKLASIARDKEDFDRISNVYVDIQNLANEENLDCIWTANHITRDGAKHRETRYEENDISGAISIVRNAQGIYGLNATPQEEAEGIQRLEIVVQRDGLPFGRAVFKVDVEHQRAVELTKEQRKAYDEVYGYALDEKFKSKDKQSQGGPDAKKQAAVNDI
;
A
#
# COMPACT_ATOMS: atom_id res chain seq x y z
N MET A 1 -15.40 -12.93 -35.74
CA MET A 1 -14.34 -12.09 -35.20
C MET A 1 -14.58 -10.66 -35.66
N ALA A 2 -15.20 -9.84 -34.84
CA ALA A 2 -15.51 -8.47 -35.19
C ALA A 2 -14.31 -7.60 -34.72
N ASN A 3 -13.55 -7.13 -35.69
CA ASN A 3 -12.48 -6.16 -35.50
C ASN A 3 -13.13 -4.81 -35.14
N LYS A 4 -13.36 -4.56 -33.84
CA LYS A 4 -13.75 -3.24 -33.38
C LYS A 4 -12.55 -2.31 -33.61
N ASN A 5 -12.60 -1.52 -34.68
CA ASN A 5 -11.70 -0.38 -34.86
C ASN A 5 -11.85 0.55 -33.64
N LYS A 6 -11.04 0.31 -32.60
CA LYS A 6 -10.85 1.30 -31.55
C LYS A 6 -10.14 2.47 -32.23
N ILE A 7 -10.78 3.63 -32.27
CA ILE A 7 -10.15 4.87 -32.65
C ILE A 7 -8.96 5.07 -31.72
N LYS A 8 -7.74 4.91 -32.26
CA LYS A 8 -6.52 5.15 -31.49
C LYS A 8 -6.31 6.65 -31.41
N PHE A 9 -6.09 7.19 -30.24
CA PHE A 9 -5.70 8.58 -30.08
C PHE A 9 -4.36 8.80 -30.82
N SER A 10 -4.30 9.83 -31.66
CA SER A 10 -3.10 10.21 -32.40
C SER A 10 -2.47 11.44 -31.76
N PHE A 11 -1.19 11.34 -31.42
CA PHE A 11 -0.40 12.47 -30.93
C PHE A 11 0.09 13.34 -32.10
N THR A 12 -0.88 14.01 -32.78
CA THR A 12 -0.60 14.87 -33.92
C THR A 12 0.25 16.09 -33.55
N THR A 13 0.78 16.79 -34.56
CA THR A 13 1.54 18.03 -34.35
C THR A 13 0.70 19.11 -33.70
N GLU A 14 -0.60 19.19 -34.00
CA GLU A 14 -1.56 20.10 -33.36
C GLU A 14 -1.68 19.76 -31.85
N PHE A 15 -1.78 18.47 -31.52
CA PHE A 15 -1.84 18.07 -30.10
C PHE A 15 -0.50 18.36 -29.39
N GLN A 16 0.64 18.21 -30.05
CA GLN A 16 1.94 18.60 -29.49
C GLN A 16 2.02 20.11 -29.23
N LEU A 17 1.34 20.93 -30.02
CA LEU A 17 1.20 22.35 -29.75
C LEU A 17 0.37 22.62 -28.46
N GLU A 18 -0.71 21.86 -28.25
CA GLU A 18 -1.49 21.96 -27.00
C GLU A 18 -0.65 21.52 -25.77
N ILE A 19 0.23 20.54 -25.90
CA ILE A 19 1.19 20.21 -24.84
C ILE A 19 2.07 21.42 -24.51
N LEU A 20 2.64 22.11 -25.52
CA LEU A 20 3.47 23.28 -25.29
C LEU A 20 2.66 24.44 -24.67
N ARG A 21 1.39 24.61 -25.07
CA ARG A 21 0.47 25.61 -24.49
C ARG A 21 0.21 25.30 -23.00
N PHE A 22 -0.02 24.03 -22.66
CA PHE A 22 -0.14 23.60 -21.27
C PHE A 22 1.12 23.95 -20.45
N LEU A 23 2.31 23.68 -20.98
CA LEU A 23 3.57 23.95 -20.28
C LEU A 23 3.76 25.44 -19.95
N VAL A 24 3.22 26.36 -20.74
CA VAL A 24 3.40 27.82 -20.55
C VAL A 24 2.26 28.47 -19.78
N GLN A 25 1.03 27.94 -19.81
CA GLN A 25 -0.15 28.59 -19.24
C GLN A 25 -0.70 27.92 -17.98
N ASP A 26 -0.52 26.60 -17.84
CA ASP A 26 -1.07 25.89 -16.67
C ASP A 26 -0.16 26.04 -15.44
N LYS A 27 -0.79 26.12 -14.27
CA LYS A 27 -0.07 26.19 -12.98
C LYS A 27 0.84 24.97 -12.75
N ASP A 28 0.44 23.81 -13.25
CA ASP A 28 1.16 22.55 -13.15
C ASP A 28 2.14 22.31 -14.31
N GLY A 29 2.18 23.23 -15.29
CA GLY A 29 3.07 23.16 -16.45
C GLY A 29 4.54 22.98 -16.07
N GLY A 30 4.98 23.66 -15.02
CA GLY A 30 6.32 23.51 -14.47
C GLY A 30 6.62 22.11 -13.91
N LEU A 31 5.64 21.40 -13.39
CA LEU A 31 5.81 20.05 -12.84
C LEU A 31 6.07 19.03 -13.93
N VAL A 32 5.42 19.18 -15.08
CA VAL A 32 5.51 18.23 -16.19
C VAL A 32 6.52 18.63 -17.28
N VAL A 33 7.06 19.86 -17.24
CA VAL A 33 8.01 20.36 -18.25
C VAL A 33 9.21 19.43 -18.46
N LYS A 34 9.70 18.77 -17.40
CA LYS A 34 10.82 17.83 -17.45
C LYS A 34 10.48 16.49 -18.13
N ARG A 35 9.18 16.19 -18.29
CA ARG A 35 8.70 14.96 -18.95
C ARG A 35 8.65 15.10 -20.47
N VAL A 36 8.48 16.34 -20.95
CA VAL A 36 8.43 16.61 -22.38
C VAL A 36 9.86 16.92 -22.85
N LYS A 37 10.59 15.89 -23.27
CA LYS A 37 11.93 16.09 -23.84
C LYS A 37 11.80 16.70 -25.25
N PRO A 38 12.68 17.63 -25.63
CA PRO A 38 12.65 18.23 -26.99
C PRO A 38 12.59 17.19 -28.10
N SER A 39 13.36 16.10 -27.97
CA SER A 39 13.41 14.99 -28.93
C SER A 39 12.12 14.17 -29.06
N TYR A 40 11.10 14.43 -28.25
CA TYR A 40 9.80 13.76 -28.37
C TYR A 40 8.87 14.45 -29.39
N LEU A 41 9.15 15.69 -29.72
CA LEU A 41 8.33 16.50 -30.63
C LEU A 41 8.77 16.33 -32.08
N VAL A 42 7.79 16.26 -32.97
CA VAL A 42 8.03 15.91 -34.37
C VAL A 42 8.56 17.09 -35.16
N LEU A 43 8.02 18.31 -34.90
CA LEU A 43 8.45 19.51 -35.57
C LEU A 43 9.66 20.13 -34.87
N ILE A 44 10.64 20.56 -35.66
CA ILE A 44 11.87 21.15 -35.13
C ILE A 44 11.59 22.42 -34.34
N GLU A 45 10.62 23.24 -34.77
CA GLU A 45 10.20 24.48 -34.10
C GLU A 45 9.63 24.14 -32.69
N HIS A 46 8.79 23.10 -32.59
CA HIS A 46 8.26 22.64 -31.31
C HIS A 46 9.38 22.13 -30.38
N SER A 47 10.35 21.40 -30.94
CA SER A 47 11.50 20.86 -30.21
C SER A 47 12.36 22.00 -29.62
N ILE A 48 12.65 23.04 -30.41
CA ILE A 48 13.41 24.21 -29.97
C ILE A 48 12.67 24.99 -28.88
N ILE A 49 11.35 25.18 -29.01
CA ILE A 49 10.54 25.81 -27.98
C ILE A 49 10.56 25.03 -26.70
N ALA A 50 10.39 23.70 -26.76
CA ALA A 50 10.49 22.81 -25.59
C ALA A 50 11.86 22.88 -24.94
N GLU A 51 12.97 22.95 -25.71
CA GLU A 51 14.31 23.06 -25.15
C GLU A 51 14.50 24.40 -24.39
N GLY A 52 14.03 25.50 -24.97
CA GLY A 52 14.03 26.80 -24.31
C GLY A 52 13.27 26.77 -22.97
N LEU A 53 12.08 26.19 -22.97
CA LEU A 53 11.26 26.01 -21.76
C LEU A 53 11.98 25.17 -20.72
N VAL A 54 12.50 23.99 -21.08
CA VAL A 54 13.21 23.06 -20.17
C VAL A 54 14.46 23.71 -19.62
N LYS A 55 15.26 24.39 -20.46
CA LYS A 55 16.50 25.05 -20.05
C LYS A 55 16.21 26.17 -19.06
N PHE A 56 15.24 27.02 -19.35
CA PHE A 56 14.85 28.12 -18.47
C PHE A 56 14.30 27.61 -17.15
N PHE A 57 13.43 26.58 -17.19
CA PHE A 57 12.84 25.99 -15.99
C PHE A 57 13.90 25.35 -15.08
N LYS A 58 14.86 24.63 -15.66
CA LYS A 58 15.99 24.05 -14.86
C LYS A 58 16.77 25.11 -14.11
N LYS A 59 16.95 26.29 -14.70
CA LYS A 59 17.74 27.38 -14.11
C LYS A 59 16.94 28.20 -13.08
N ASN A 60 15.66 28.45 -13.35
CA ASN A 60 14.87 29.44 -12.62
C ASN A 60 13.72 28.84 -11.81
N ASN A 61 13.44 27.52 -11.95
CA ASN A 61 12.33 26.79 -11.35
C ASN A 61 10.95 27.45 -11.53
N LYS A 62 10.77 28.12 -12.66
CA LYS A 62 9.52 28.75 -13.09
C LYS A 62 9.42 28.77 -14.61
N VAL A 63 8.22 28.89 -15.13
CA VAL A 63 7.96 29.05 -16.57
C VAL A 63 8.34 30.47 -17.00
N PRO A 64 9.01 30.66 -18.16
CA PRO A 64 9.37 31.97 -18.66
C PRO A 64 8.13 32.77 -19.11
N SER A 65 8.20 34.12 -19.06
CA SER A 65 7.26 34.96 -19.80
C SER A 65 7.55 34.90 -21.30
N LYS A 66 6.56 35.29 -22.11
CA LYS A 66 6.66 35.30 -23.59
C LYS A 66 7.96 35.90 -24.13
N ASN A 67 8.30 37.11 -23.68
CA ASN A 67 9.49 37.82 -24.16
C ASN A 67 10.80 37.14 -23.71
N ILE A 68 10.81 36.58 -22.49
CA ILE A 68 11.95 35.83 -22.00
C ILE A 68 12.14 34.55 -22.82
N LEU A 69 11.06 33.81 -23.13
CA LEU A 69 11.16 32.64 -23.97
C LEU A 69 11.71 32.94 -25.36
N LYS A 70 11.27 34.04 -26.00
CA LYS A 70 11.81 34.47 -27.27
C LYS A 70 13.31 34.78 -27.18
N GLN A 71 13.76 35.39 -26.09
CA GLN A 71 15.19 35.67 -25.86
C GLN A 71 16.00 34.38 -25.64
N GLU A 72 15.52 33.45 -24.81
CA GLU A 72 16.18 32.14 -24.57
C GLU A 72 16.31 31.35 -25.87
N ILE A 73 15.29 31.38 -26.73
CA ILE A 73 15.32 30.68 -28.02
C ILE A 73 16.30 31.36 -28.97
N LYS A 74 16.36 32.67 -29.00
CA LYS A 74 17.35 33.39 -29.80
C LYS A 74 18.78 32.99 -29.42
N GLU A 75 19.07 32.91 -28.10
CA GLU A 75 20.38 32.47 -27.61
C GLU A 75 20.66 30.99 -27.93
N LEU A 76 19.63 30.13 -27.94
CA LEU A 76 19.77 28.72 -28.35
C LEU A 76 20.12 28.60 -29.85
N LEU A 77 19.50 29.41 -30.72
CA LEU A 77 19.72 29.42 -32.17
C LEU A 77 21.08 29.98 -32.56
N GLU A 78 21.65 30.90 -31.77
CA GLU A 78 23.03 31.37 -31.92
C GLU A 78 24.08 30.30 -31.51
N GLY A 79 23.65 29.25 -30.80
CA GLY A 79 24.49 28.11 -30.38
C GLY A 79 24.76 27.13 -31.52
N LYS A 80 25.87 26.38 -31.41
CA LYS A 80 26.34 25.43 -32.45
C LYS A 80 25.37 24.30 -32.80
N ASN A 81 24.39 24.00 -31.96
CA ASN A 81 23.55 22.79 -32.12
C ASN A 81 22.46 22.91 -33.18
N TYR A 82 22.10 24.13 -33.62
CA TYR A 82 20.98 24.38 -34.54
C TYR A 82 21.38 25.09 -35.82
N VAL A 83 22.67 25.44 -35.98
CA VAL A 83 23.17 26.23 -37.13
C VAL A 83 22.89 25.58 -38.51
N ASP A 84 22.88 24.22 -38.53
CA ASP A 84 22.64 23.45 -39.75
C ASP A 84 21.20 22.98 -39.91
N LEU A 85 20.35 23.19 -38.91
CA LEU A 85 18.97 22.66 -38.85
C LEU A 85 17.89 23.75 -39.01
N VAL A 86 18.22 24.98 -38.69
CA VAL A 86 17.27 26.12 -38.69
C VAL A 86 17.90 27.32 -39.41
N THR A 87 17.19 27.87 -40.36
CA THR A 87 17.61 29.06 -41.14
C THR A 87 17.08 30.34 -40.48
N GLN A 88 17.62 31.49 -40.87
CA GLN A 88 17.09 32.78 -40.39
C GLN A 88 15.63 33.00 -40.79
N ASP A 89 15.16 32.36 -41.88
CA ASP A 89 13.78 32.42 -42.34
C ASP A 89 12.79 31.65 -41.47
N ASP A 90 13.24 30.72 -40.61
CA ASP A 90 12.41 29.94 -39.69
C ASP A 90 12.12 30.68 -38.37
N VAL A 91 12.96 31.66 -38.01
CA VAL A 91 12.82 32.43 -36.75
C VAL A 91 11.47 33.17 -36.65
N PRO A 92 10.94 33.81 -37.69
CA PRO A 92 9.60 34.43 -37.67
C PRO A 92 8.50 33.42 -37.37
N ASN A 93 8.59 32.18 -37.91
CA ASN A 93 7.61 31.12 -37.66
C ASN A 93 7.64 30.66 -36.21
N ILE A 94 8.83 30.43 -35.65
CA ILE A 94 9.00 30.08 -34.23
C ILE A 94 8.39 31.17 -33.33
N ASN A 95 8.67 32.46 -33.63
CA ASN A 95 8.12 33.56 -32.87
C ASN A 95 6.58 33.63 -32.96
N LYS A 96 6.00 33.32 -34.10
CA LYS A 96 4.55 33.26 -34.30
C LYS A 96 3.94 32.14 -33.46
N ILE A 97 4.58 30.96 -33.43
CA ILE A 97 4.16 29.83 -32.56
C ILE A 97 4.20 30.28 -31.09
N ILE A 98 5.27 30.92 -30.64
CA ILE A 98 5.38 31.40 -29.25
C ILE A 98 4.26 32.43 -28.96
N ASP A 99 3.98 33.34 -29.88
CA ASP A 99 2.89 34.29 -29.69
C ASP A 99 1.54 33.58 -29.54
N ASP A 100 1.28 32.54 -30.33
CA ASP A 100 0.08 31.72 -30.23
C ASP A 100 0.01 30.96 -28.88
N LEU A 101 1.11 30.38 -28.42
CA LEU A 101 1.16 29.68 -27.14
C LEU A 101 0.72 30.53 -25.95
N TYR A 102 1.01 31.83 -25.97
CA TYR A 102 0.67 32.72 -24.85
C TYR A 102 -0.63 33.49 -25.07
N ASN A 103 -1.10 33.65 -26.29
CA ASN A 103 -2.28 34.47 -26.62
C ASN A 103 -3.55 33.62 -26.76
N THR A 104 -3.46 32.37 -27.22
CA THR A 104 -4.60 31.46 -27.35
C THR A 104 -4.86 30.79 -26.00
N PRO A 105 -6.06 30.92 -25.40
CA PRO A 105 -6.36 30.33 -24.09
C PRO A 105 -6.25 28.81 -24.11
N LEU A 106 -5.64 28.24 -23.07
CA LEU A 106 -5.62 26.81 -22.83
C LEU A 106 -7.04 26.32 -22.49
N GLN A 107 -7.48 25.25 -23.14
CA GLN A 107 -8.73 24.56 -22.85
C GLN A 107 -8.43 23.11 -22.35
N ASP A 108 -9.36 22.53 -21.60
CA ASP A 108 -9.29 21.12 -21.16
C ASP A 108 -7.95 20.73 -20.47
N SER A 109 -7.47 21.58 -19.57
CA SER A 109 -6.17 21.46 -18.90
C SER A 109 -5.95 20.07 -18.28
N GLU A 110 -6.91 19.52 -17.52
CA GLU A 110 -6.80 18.20 -16.90
C GLU A 110 -6.65 17.08 -17.94
N TYR A 111 -7.42 17.14 -19.02
CA TYR A 111 -7.34 16.18 -20.10
C TYR A 111 -5.96 16.22 -20.78
N ILE A 112 -5.43 17.42 -21.05
CA ILE A 112 -4.10 17.58 -21.66
C ILE A 112 -3.02 17.07 -20.73
N ARG A 113 -3.11 17.34 -19.43
CA ARG A 113 -2.16 16.83 -18.43
C ARG A 113 -2.06 15.30 -18.47
N ASP A 114 -3.19 14.60 -18.45
CA ASP A 114 -3.20 13.13 -18.52
C ASP A 114 -2.63 12.62 -19.84
N LYS A 115 -2.91 13.33 -20.94
CA LYS A 115 -2.36 13.00 -22.26
C LYS A 115 -0.86 13.24 -22.38
N ILE A 116 -0.27 14.17 -21.63
CA ILE A 116 1.18 14.37 -21.58
C ILE A 116 1.88 13.12 -21.03
N TYR A 117 1.33 12.48 -20.00
CA TYR A 117 1.88 11.21 -19.48
C TYR A 117 1.78 10.09 -20.52
N GLN A 118 0.65 9.97 -21.19
CA GLN A 118 0.46 8.99 -22.26
C GLN A 118 1.40 9.26 -23.46
N PHE A 119 1.59 10.52 -23.84
CA PHE A 119 2.50 10.93 -24.90
C PHE A 119 3.96 10.58 -24.57
N SER A 120 4.44 10.99 -23.42
CA SER A 120 5.82 10.68 -23.01
C SER A 120 6.07 9.18 -22.94
N THR A 121 5.14 8.42 -22.36
CA THR A 121 5.20 6.94 -22.31
C THR A 121 5.23 6.33 -23.70
N TYR A 122 4.35 6.79 -24.61
CA TYR A 122 4.31 6.31 -25.99
C TYR A 122 5.65 6.51 -26.71
N VAL A 123 6.24 7.71 -26.59
CA VAL A 123 7.51 8.02 -27.26
C VAL A 123 8.67 7.24 -26.64
N GLU A 124 8.71 7.12 -25.30
CA GLU A 124 9.75 6.34 -24.62
C GLU A 124 9.67 4.85 -24.98
N MET A 125 8.47 4.28 -25.06
CA MET A 125 8.26 2.90 -25.50
C MET A 125 8.65 2.69 -26.95
N LYS A 126 8.28 3.63 -27.83
CA LYS A 126 8.68 3.58 -29.23
C LYS A 126 10.21 3.57 -29.36
N ASN A 127 10.90 4.50 -28.70
CA ASN A 127 12.36 4.59 -28.72
C ASN A 127 13.03 3.35 -28.12
N LEU A 128 12.46 2.78 -27.04
CA LEU A 128 12.96 1.55 -26.44
C LEU A 128 12.86 0.38 -27.43
N ASN A 129 11.71 0.22 -28.10
CA ASN A 129 11.50 -0.84 -29.09
C ASN A 129 12.40 -0.67 -30.33
N GLU A 130 12.61 0.56 -30.80
CA GLU A 130 13.49 0.84 -31.95
C GLU A 130 14.97 0.61 -31.64
N SER A 131 15.37 0.73 -30.38
CA SER A 131 16.74 0.50 -29.92
C SER A 131 17.02 -0.94 -29.49
N PHE A 132 16.01 -1.82 -29.48
CA PHE A 132 16.12 -3.18 -28.99
C PHE A 132 16.40 -4.19 -30.11
N ASP A 133 17.47 -4.94 -29.95
CA ASP A 133 17.81 -6.04 -30.84
C ASP A 133 17.33 -7.38 -30.26
N LEU A 134 16.31 -7.96 -30.93
CA LEU A 134 15.69 -9.22 -30.53
C LEU A 134 16.67 -10.41 -30.57
N GLU A 135 17.76 -10.33 -31.35
CA GLU A 135 18.72 -11.40 -31.46
C GLU A 135 19.82 -11.33 -30.38
N ASN A 136 19.92 -10.20 -29.67
CA ASN A 136 20.89 -9.98 -28.61
C ASN A 136 20.33 -10.28 -27.22
N PHE A 137 20.42 -11.52 -26.75
CA PHE A 137 19.91 -11.98 -25.46
C PHE A 137 20.52 -11.25 -24.25
N ASP A 138 21.73 -10.73 -24.35
CA ASP A 138 22.37 -10.02 -23.23
C ASP A 138 21.68 -8.70 -22.90
N GLN A 139 20.90 -8.16 -23.83
CA GLN A 139 20.15 -6.91 -23.63
C GLN A 139 18.77 -7.11 -22.97
N TYR A 140 18.28 -8.35 -22.82
CA TYR A 140 16.93 -8.60 -22.33
C TYR A 140 16.69 -8.09 -20.90
N GLU A 141 17.67 -8.25 -20.01
CA GLU A 141 17.57 -7.75 -18.64
C GLU A 141 17.52 -6.22 -18.59
N GLU A 142 18.34 -5.56 -19.39
CA GLU A 142 18.37 -4.09 -19.48
C GLU A 142 17.08 -3.56 -20.11
N TYR A 143 16.55 -4.22 -21.13
CA TYR A 143 15.27 -3.90 -21.75
C TYR A 143 14.14 -3.99 -20.73
N SER A 144 14.04 -5.10 -19.98
CA SER A 144 13.01 -5.29 -18.94
C SER A 144 13.07 -4.17 -17.91
N LYS A 145 14.25 -3.82 -17.39
CA LYS A 145 14.41 -2.71 -16.42
C LYS A 145 13.98 -1.36 -16.99
N LYS A 146 14.31 -1.09 -18.27
CA LYS A 146 13.88 0.16 -18.92
C LYS A 146 12.37 0.19 -19.16
N PHE A 147 11.80 -0.94 -19.58
CA PHE A 147 10.36 -1.11 -19.78
C PHE A 147 9.60 -0.85 -18.47
N ASP A 148 9.98 -1.53 -17.38
CA ASP A 148 9.35 -1.35 -16.06
C ASP A 148 9.43 0.10 -15.59
N ARG A 149 10.57 0.76 -15.78
CA ARG A 149 10.74 2.17 -15.45
C ARG A 149 9.80 3.09 -16.25
N ILE A 150 9.60 2.81 -17.54
CA ILE A 150 8.68 3.57 -18.38
C ILE A 150 7.24 3.39 -17.88
N ILE A 151 6.84 2.15 -17.56
CA ILE A 151 5.50 1.85 -17.03
C ILE A 151 5.28 2.52 -15.68
N GLN A 152 6.23 2.43 -14.74
CA GLN A 152 6.14 3.13 -13.45
C GLN A 152 5.98 4.66 -13.58
N ASN A 153 6.54 5.24 -14.64
CA ASN A 153 6.42 6.66 -14.93
C ASN A 153 5.21 7.02 -15.80
N SER A 154 4.42 6.05 -16.26
CA SER A 154 3.34 6.28 -17.23
C SER A 154 2.10 6.93 -16.64
N LYS A 155 1.92 6.85 -15.33
CA LYS A 155 0.80 7.47 -14.62
C LYS A 155 1.28 8.74 -13.90
N PRO A 156 0.45 9.79 -13.80
CA PRO A 156 0.71 10.82 -12.81
C PRO A 156 0.86 10.08 -11.48
N LYS A 157 1.96 10.29 -10.78
CA LYS A 157 1.98 9.92 -9.37
C LYS A 157 0.78 10.64 -8.78
N THR A 158 -0.11 9.92 -8.12
CA THR A 158 -1.12 10.53 -7.27
C THR A 158 -0.34 11.33 -6.24
N GLU A 159 -0.11 12.58 -6.55
CA GLU A 159 0.57 13.49 -5.66
C GLU A 159 -0.47 13.87 -4.62
N ASP A 160 -0.37 13.25 -3.47
CA ASP A 160 -0.75 13.95 -2.28
C ASP A 160 0.09 15.23 -2.30
N GLU A 161 -0.56 16.37 -2.57
CA GLU A 161 0.14 17.66 -2.58
C GLU A 161 0.92 17.80 -1.28
N PRO A 162 2.18 18.32 -1.32
CA PRO A 162 2.95 18.48 -0.10
C PRO A 162 2.14 19.30 0.92
N LEU A 163 1.96 18.75 2.12
CA LEU A 163 1.23 19.44 3.18
C LEU A 163 2.10 20.54 3.78
N TYR A 164 1.61 21.75 3.77
CA TYR A 164 2.28 22.90 4.38
C TYR A 164 1.72 23.14 5.78
N LEU A 165 2.52 22.92 6.83
CA LEU A 165 2.07 22.97 8.22
C LEU A 165 1.34 24.27 8.59
N ILE A 166 1.88 25.41 8.20
CA ILE A 166 1.33 26.72 8.57
C ILE A 166 0.17 27.10 7.67
N ARG A 167 0.34 27.00 6.35
CA ARG A 167 -0.69 27.36 5.35
C ARG A 167 -1.96 26.53 5.50
N ASP A 168 -1.80 25.22 5.74
CA ASP A 168 -2.90 24.27 5.68
C ASP A 168 -3.44 23.88 7.07
N LEU A 169 -2.95 24.52 8.15
CA LEU A 169 -3.27 24.17 9.54
C LEU A 169 -4.78 24.12 9.81
N ALA A 170 -5.50 25.17 9.40
CA ALA A 170 -6.95 25.26 9.65
C ALA A 170 -7.73 24.17 8.91
N GLN A 171 -7.36 23.89 7.64
CA GLN A 171 -7.96 22.84 6.83
C GLN A 171 -7.70 21.45 7.41
N ARG A 172 -6.47 21.22 7.89
CA ARG A 172 -6.10 19.95 8.55
C ARG A 172 -6.83 19.74 9.87
N GLN A 173 -7.01 20.80 10.67
CA GLN A 173 -7.80 20.71 11.89
C GLN A 173 -9.26 20.36 11.61
N PHE A 174 -9.84 20.93 10.54
CA PHE A 174 -11.19 20.59 10.10
C PHE A 174 -11.27 19.14 9.62
N LYS A 175 -10.36 18.70 8.73
CA LYS A 175 -10.33 17.33 8.21
C LYS A 175 -10.24 16.29 9.34
N ARG A 176 -9.36 16.48 10.32
CA ARG A 176 -9.24 15.57 11.48
C ARG A 176 -10.52 15.41 12.29
N ARG A 177 -11.38 16.42 12.34
CA ARG A 177 -12.65 16.38 13.08
C ARG A 177 -13.76 15.68 12.31
N VAL A 178 -13.75 15.81 10.99
CA VAL A 178 -14.82 15.33 10.11
C VAL A 178 -14.53 13.92 9.60
N ASP A 179 -13.26 13.64 9.30
CA ASP A 179 -12.80 12.37 8.74
C ASP A 179 -11.45 12.01 9.38
N PRO A 180 -11.48 11.43 10.57
CA PRO A 180 -10.25 10.95 11.21
C PRO A 180 -9.71 9.77 10.39
N ASP A 181 -8.47 9.89 9.93
CA ASP A 181 -7.74 8.87 9.18
C ASP A 181 -7.30 7.70 10.10
N VAL A 182 -8.29 7.14 10.81
CA VAL A 182 -8.10 6.08 11.80
C VAL A 182 -9.13 4.98 11.60
N ILE A 183 -8.65 3.79 11.31
CA ILE A 183 -9.46 2.60 11.07
C ILE A 183 -9.45 1.71 12.31
N PRO A 184 -10.58 1.55 13.02
CA PRO A 184 -10.64 0.62 14.14
C PRO A 184 -10.59 -0.83 13.66
N SER A 185 -9.93 -1.69 14.43
CA SER A 185 -10.08 -3.13 14.30
C SER A 185 -11.44 -3.59 14.86
N PRO A 186 -11.90 -4.80 14.55
CA PRO A 186 -13.11 -5.35 15.14
C PRO A 186 -13.03 -5.57 16.66
N TYR A 187 -11.87 -5.39 17.25
CA TYR A 187 -11.59 -5.67 18.66
C TYR A 187 -11.31 -4.40 19.45
N LYS A 188 -12.21 -4.11 20.40
CA LYS A 188 -12.12 -2.89 21.20
C LYS A 188 -10.86 -2.86 22.06
N GLN A 189 -10.51 -3.97 22.73
CA GLN A 189 -9.31 -4.01 23.57
C GLN A 189 -8.03 -3.77 22.75
N LEU A 190 -7.99 -4.22 21.49
CA LEU A 190 -6.87 -3.97 20.60
C LEU A 190 -6.83 -2.48 20.20
N ASN A 191 -7.98 -1.87 19.92
CA ASN A 191 -8.07 -0.46 19.60
C ASN A 191 -7.67 0.44 20.78
N ASP A 192 -8.02 0.03 22.01
CA ASP A 192 -7.66 0.73 23.25
C ASP A 192 -6.13 0.72 23.52
N LEU A 193 -5.35 -0.14 22.83
CA LEU A 193 -3.88 -0.17 22.90
C LEU A 193 -3.23 0.83 21.92
N THR A 194 -4.00 1.43 21.03
CA THR A 194 -3.52 2.47 20.11
C THR A 194 -3.81 3.86 20.66
N ASN A 195 -3.02 4.87 20.26
CA ASN A 195 -3.23 6.25 20.74
C ASN A 195 -4.51 6.91 20.21
N ALA A 196 -5.02 6.44 19.08
CA ALA A 196 -6.14 7.04 18.37
C ALA A 196 -7.42 6.17 18.35
N GLY A 197 -7.42 5.00 19.01
CA GLY A 197 -8.56 4.08 19.01
C GLY A 197 -8.68 3.24 17.74
N GLY A 198 -7.60 3.08 16.99
CA GLY A 198 -7.50 2.31 15.77
C GLY A 198 -6.14 2.52 15.10
N PHE A 199 -6.02 2.14 13.84
CA PHE A 199 -4.79 2.19 13.06
C PHE A 199 -4.91 3.22 11.94
N PRO A 200 -3.81 3.84 11.48
CA PRO A 200 -3.82 4.64 10.27
C PRO A 200 -4.31 3.83 9.06
N SER A 201 -5.00 4.46 8.13
CA SER A 201 -5.37 3.85 6.84
C SER A 201 -4.12 3.34 6.13
N GLY A 202 -4.24 2.25 5.39
CA GLY A 202 -3.10 1.59 4.73
C GLY A 202 -2.19 0.78 5.67
N SER A 203 -2.59 0.54 6.93
CA SER A 203 -1.78 -0.21 7.89
C SER A 203 -1.60 -1.67 7.51
N VAL A 204 -0.38 -2.18 7.62
CA VAL A 204 -0.05 -3.61 7.57
C VAL A 204 0.09 -4.14 9.00
N LEU A 205 -0.72 -5.13 9.34
CA LEU A 205 -0.85 -5.69 10.68
C LEU A 205 -0.54 -7.20 10.66
N VAL A 206 0.27 -7.67 11.59
CA VAL A 206 0.83 -9.02 11.54
C VAL A 206 0.51 -9.81 12.82
N LEU A 207 -0.03 -11.01 12.67
CA LEU A 207 -0.18 -11.98 13.75
C LEU A 207 1.02 -12.93 13.79
N LEU A 208 1.60 -13.09 14.97
CA LEU A 208 2.74 -13.98 15.20
C LEU A 208 2.33 -15.19 16.04
N ASP A 209 2.74 -16.37 15.64
CA ASP A 209 2.81 -17.56 16.48
C ASP A 209 3.58 -18.70 15.77
N LYS A 210 3.81 -19.80 16.48
CA LYS A 210 4.34 -21.04 15.90
C LYS A 210 3.40 -21.62 14.84
N PRO A 211 3.86 -22.52 13.96
CA PRO A 211 2.99 -23.27 13.07
C PRO A 211 1.85 -23.97 13.82
N LYS A 212 0.67 -24.03 13.21
CA LYS A 212 -0.55 -24.68 13.77
C LYS A 212 -1.11 -24.05 15.05
N ALA A 213 -0.79 -22.79 15.33
CA ALA A 213 -1.16 -22.08 16.55
C ALA A 213 -2.22 -20.98 16.30
N LYS A 214 -3.35 -21.35 15.75
CA LYS A 214 -4.58 -20.52 15.65
C LYS A 214 -4.48 -19.22 14.82
N LYS A 215 -3.38 -18.95 14.03
CA LYS A 215 -3.27 -17.72 13.22
C LYS A 215 -4.43 -17.58 12.24
N THR A 216 -4.65 -18.57 11.36
CA THR A 216 -5.80 -18.64 10.44
C THR A 216 -7.15 -18.47 11.16
N PHE A 217 -7.29 -19.06 12.35
CA PHE A 217 -8.47 -18.92 13.18
C PHE A 217 -8.73 -17.44 13.54
N PHE A 218 -7.71 -16.70 13.97
CA PHE A 218 -7.84 -15.27 14.27
C PHE A 218 -8.07 -14.43 13.03
N LEU A 219 -7.40 -14.72 11.89
CA LEU A 219 -7.62 -14.05 10.62
C LEU A 219 -9.08 -14.19 10.12
N VAL A 220 -9.67 -15.37 10.26
CA VAL A 220 -11.10 -15.61 9.96
C VAL A 220 -12.00 -14.76 10.88
N ASN A 221 -11.69 -14.68 12.17
CA ASN A 221 -12.48 -13.86 13.10
C ASN A 221 -12.33 -12.35 12.84
N LEU A 222 -11.15 -11.89 12.40
CA LEU A 222 -10.94 -10.52 11.93
C LEU A 222 -11.80 -10.23 10.69
N ALA A 223 -11.76 -11.11 9.67
CA ALA A 223 -12.58 -10.98 8.47
C ALA A 223 -14.07 -10.86 8.83
N LYS A 224 -14.59 -11.76 9.67
CA LYS A 224 -15.96 -11.70 10.18
C LYS A 224 -16.26 -10.37 10.88
N GLY A 225 -15.33 -9.90 11.68
CA GLY A 225 -15.47 -8.64 12.40
C GLY A 225 -15.59 -7.45 11.44
N TYR A 226 -14.74 -7.35 10.45
CA TYR A 226 -14.81 -6.29 9.44
C TYR A 226 -16.09 -6.32 8.62
N LEU A 227 -16.58 -7.50 8.21
CA LEU A 227 -17.89 -7.63 7.57
C LEU A 227 -19.03 -7.07 8.43
N ARG A 228 -18.98 -7.28 9.76
CA ARG A 228 -19.95 -6.69 10.71
C ARG A 228 -19.82 -5.17 10.82
N MET A 229 -18.63 -4.64 10.59
CA MET A 229 -18.35 -3.20 10.50
C MET A 229 -18.70 -2.62 9.11
N LYS A 230 -19.35 -3.40 8.24
CA LYS A 230 -19.75 -3.03 6.89
C LYS A 230 -18.56 -2.74 5.97
N LYS A 231 -17.49 -3.51 6.10
CA LYS A 231 -16.31 -3.47 5.26
C LYS A 231 -16.24 -4.74 4.42
N SER A 232 -16.08 -4.62 3.10
CA SER A 232 -15.83 -5.77 2.23
C SER A 232 -14.41 -6.27 2.41
N VAL A 233 -14.26 -7.59 2.43
CA VAL A 233 -13.00 -8.26 2.73
C VAL A 233 -12.57 -9.16 1.58
N LEU A 234 -11.32 -9.02 1.13
CA LEU A 234 -10.65 -9.98 0.27
C LEU A 234 -9.72 -10.86 1.12
N TYR A 235 -9.99 -12.16 1.14
CA TYR A 235 -9.19 -13.14 1.86
C TYR A 235 -8.35 -13.95 0.87
N ILE A 236 -7.03 -13.74 0.90
CA ILE A 236 -6.04 -14.47 0.09
C ILE A 236 -5.50 -15.62 0.92
N ASP A 237 -5.74 -16.84 0.47
CA ASP A 237 -5.26 -18.06 1.14
C ASP A 237 -4.16 -18.74 0.32
N THR A 238 -3.02 -19.01 0.96
CA THR A 238 -1.87 -19.68 0.34
C THR A 238 -1.67 -21.12 0.84
N GLU A 239 -2.43 -21.54 1.85
CA GLU A 239 -2.15 -22.78 2.57
C GLU A 239 -3.34 -23.76 2.62
N ASN A 240 -4.53 -23.25 2.87
CA ASN A 240 -5.74 -24.05 3.05
C ASN A 240 -6.50 -24.19 1.71
N GLY A 241 -7.77 -24.46 1.73
CA GLY A 241 -8.66 -24.43 0.58
C GLY A 241 -9.80 -23.45 0.78
N LYS A 242 -10.31 -22.84 -0.31
CA LYS A 242 -11.44 -21.87 -0.26
C LYS A 242 -12.59 -22.39 0.62
N ASN A 243 -12.97 -23.64 0.45
CA ASN A 243 -14.05 -24.25 1.21
C ASN A 243 -13.75 -24.36 2.71
N GLN A 244 -12.47 -24.64 3.08
CA GLN A 244 -12.10 -24.70 4.48
C GLN A 244 -12.18 -23.33 5.17
N ILE A 245 -11.78 -22.28 4.48
CA ILE A 245 -11.90 -20.90 5.01
C ILE A 245 -13.39 -20.53 5.08
N MET A 246 -14.18 -20.85 4.07
CA MET A 246 -15.63 -20.62 4.06
C MET A 246 -16.32 -21.37 5.22
N ASP A 247 -16.03 -22.64 5.40
CA ASP A 247 -16.59 -23.44 6.51
C ASP A 247 -16.31 -22.78 7.88
N ARG A 248 -15.04 -22.37 8.11
CA ARG A 248 -14.66 -21.67 9.35
C ARG A 248 -15.41 -20.35 9.52
N MET A 249 -15.59 -19.61 8.42
CA MET A 249 -16.35 -18.38 8.43
C MET A 249 -17.81 -18.61 8.80
N ILE A 250 -18.45 -19.63 8.22
CA ILE A 250 -19.84 -20.01 8.51
C ILE A 250 -19.96 -20.47 9.96
N GLN A 251 -19.11 -21.42 10.42
CA GLN A 251 -19.10 -21.90 11.81
C GLN A 251 -19.04 -20.72 12.79
N SER A 252 -18.08 -19.82 12.56
CA SER A 252 -17.91 -18.65 13.41
C SER A 252 -19.11 -17.70 13.39
N SER A 253 -19.78 -17.56 12.24
CA SER A 253 -20.86 -16.58 12.02
C SER A 253 -22.20 -17.03 12.59
N ILE A 254 -22.56 -18.28 12.41
CA ILE A 254 -23.84 -18.83 12.86
C ILE A 254 -23.75 -19.70 14.12
N ASN A 255 -22.55 -19.82 14.68
CA ASN A 255 -22.24 -20.54 15.91
C ASN A 255 -22.64 -22.03 15.87
N VAL A 256 -22.01 -22.76 14.95
CA VAL A 256 -22.21 -24.21 14.77
C VAL A 256 -20.86 -24.93 14.77
N SER A 257 -20.83 -26.17 15.25
CA SER A 257 -19.64 -27.01 15.13
C SER A 257 -19.44 -27.47 13.70
N LYS A 258 -18.22 -27.88 13.36
CA LYS A 258 -17.96 -28.47 12.04
C LYS A 258 -18.79 -29.71 11.78
N LYS A 259 -18.99 -30.55 12.80
CA LYS A 259 -19.81 -31.75 12.71
C LYS A 259 -21.25 -31.38 12.35
N ASP A 260 -21.82 -30.44 13.07
CA ASP A 260 -23.19 -30.03 12.88
C ASP A 260 -23.39 -29.33 11.52
N LEU A 261 -22.39 -28.57 11.05
CA LEU A 261 -22.45 -27.93 9.73
C LEU A 261 -22.69 -28.93 8.58
N TYR A 262 -22.13 -30.14 8.70
CA TYR A 262 -22.27 -31.19 7.67
C TYR A 262 -23.43 -32.17 7.92
N THR A 263 -24.02 -32.18 9.11
CA THR A 263 -25.07 -33.16 9.49
C THR A 263 -26.37 -32.52 9.92
N GLY A 264 -26.39 -31.22 10.19
CA GLY A 264 -27.55 -30.46 10.66
C GLY A 264 -28.25 -29.67 9.57
N ASP A 265 -29.50 -29.28 9.81
CA ASP A 265 -30.29 -28.39 8.94
C ASP A 265 -30.01 -26.92 9.32
N PHE A 266 -28.87 -26.37 8.86
CA PHE A 266 -28.44 -25.00 9.11
C PHE A 266 -28.68 -24.04 7.95
N ASP A 267 -29.17 -24.52 6.80
CA ASP A 267 -29.37 -23.75 5.58
C ASP A 267 -30.18 -22.47 5.82
N LYS A 268 -31.21 -22.54 6.66
CA LYS A 268 -32.03 -21.37 7.01
C LYS A 268 -31.27 -20.31 7.81
N LYS A 269 -30.40 -20.74 8.75
CA LYS A 269 -29.57 -19.82 9.56
C LYS A 269 -28.50 -19.18 8.68
N GLU A 270 -27.83 -19.97 7.84
CA GLU A 270 -26.83 -19.51 6.89
C GLU A 270 -27.45 -18.51 5.91
N ALA A 271 -28.55 -18.86 5.25
CA ALA A 271 -29.25 -17.96 4.33
C ALA A 271 -29.76 -16.68 5.02
N SER A 272 -30.15 -16.75 6.29
CA SER A 272 -30.52 -15.57 7.06
C SER A 272 -29.32 -14.67 7.34
N HIS A 273 -28.17 -15.27 7.66
CA HIS A 273 -26.93 -14.53 7.90
C HIS A 273 -26.43 -13.84 6.64
N ILE A 274 -26.37 -14.58 5.51
CA ILE A 274 -25.97 -14.03 4.20
C ILE A 274 -26.91 -12.89 3.80
N ARG A 275 -28.22 -13.05 3.95
CA ARG A 275 -29.19 -11.97 3.66
C ARG A 275 -28.96 -10.70 4.52
N LYS A 276 -28.47 -10.84 5.75
CA LYS A 276 -28.13 -9.68 6.58
C LYS A 276 -26.90 -8.97 6.04
N LEU A 277 -25.86 -9.71 5.67
CA LEU A 277 -24.65 -9.14 5.10
C LEU A 277 -24.91 -8.47 3.74
N SER A 278 -25.67 -9.11 2.86
CA SER A 278 -26.00 -8.53 1.55
C SER A 278 -26.81 -7.24 1.63
N ARG A 279 -27.62 -7.06 2.68
CA ARG A 279 -28.31 -5.78 2.92
C ARG A 279 -27.36 -4.62 3.24
N PHE A 280 -26.16 -4.92 3.71
CA PHE A 280 -25.13 -3.91 3.95
C PHE A 280 -24.29 -3.59 2.70
N GLY A 281 -24.50 -4.33 1.59
CA GLY A 281 -23.72 -4.15 0.37
C GLY A 281 -22.25 -4.56 0.55
N VAL A 282 -21.96 -5.49 1.45
CA VAL A 282 -20.60 -5.99 1.70
C VAL A 282 -20.40 -7.40 1.20
N GLU A 283 -19.18 -7.69 0.77
CA GLU A 283 -18.80 -9.01 0.26
C GLU A 283 -17.57 -9.56 1.00
N LEU A 284 -17.54 -10.89 1.12
CA LEU A 284 -16.34 -11.66 1.44
C LEU A 284 -15.90 -12.42 0.21
N VAL A 285 -14.80 -12.02 -0.35
CA VAL A 285 -14.18 -12.73 -1.47
C VAL A 285 -13.03 -13.59 -0.94
N ILE A 286 -13.06 -14.89 -1.21
CA ILE A 286 -12.00 -15.83 -0.81
C ILE A 286 -11.30 -16.32 -2.07
N GLU A 287 -10.01 -16.04 -2.19
CA GLU A 287 -9.18 -16.49 -3.30
C GLU A 287 -8.03 -17.37 -2.78
N ARG A 288 -7.91 -18.58 -3.33
CA ARG A 288 -6.75 -19.43 -3.06
C ARG A 288 -5.73 -19.23 -4.16
N VAL A 289 -4.51 -18.91 -3.74
CA VAL A 289 -3.40 -18.63 -4.67
C VAL A 289 -2.24 -19.63 -4.48
N PRO A 290 -1.52 -19.97 -5.55
CA PRO A 290 -0.32 -20.79 -5.46
C PRO A 290 0.76 -20.08 -4.64
N ALA A 291 1.31 -20.78 -3.65
CA ALA A 291 2.42 -20.28 -2.84
C ALA A 291 3.69 -20.11 -3.70
N MET A 292 4.52 -19.11 -3.40
CA MET A 292 5.81 -18.80 -4.04
C MET A 292 5.73 -18.45 -5.54
N ILE A 293 4.52 -18.27 -6.09
CA ILE A 293 4.29 -17.93 -7.50
C ILE A 293 3.50 -16.61 -7.58
N THR A 294 2.51 -16.44 -6.71
CA THR A 294 1.63 -15.27 -6.69
C THR A 294 2.29 -14.11 -5.95
N ASP A 295 2.33 -12.95 -6.57
CA ASP A 295 2.81 -11.68 -6.02
C ASP A 295 1.69 -10.67 -5.76
N CYS A 296 2.05 -9.49 -5.29
CA CYS A 296 1.09 -8.40 -5.01
C CYS A 296 0.46 -7.81 -6.29
N ASN A 297 1.06 -7.97 -7.47
CA ASN A 297 0.43 -7.54 -8.72
C ASN A 297 -0.84 -8.35 -9.02
N TYR A 298 -0.80 -9.66 -8.79
CA TYR A 298 -1.99 -10.50 -8.93
C TYR A 298 -3.12 -10.04 -7.98
N ILE A 299 -2.77 -9.69 -6.74
CA ILE A 299 -3.77 -9.21 -5.76
C ILE A 299 -4.35 -7.87 -6.20
N ARG A 300 -3.55 -6.97 -6.76
CA ARG A 300 -3.98 -5.69 -7.34
C ARG A 300 -4.95 -5.91 -8.50
N ASP A 301 -4.58 -6.74 -9.47
CA ASP A 301 -5.43 -7.06 -10.62
C ASP A 301 -6.78 -7.67 -10.19
N LEU A 302 -6.77 -8.46 -9.12
CA LEU A 302 -7.98 -9.03 -8.54
C LEU A 302 -8.85 -7.96 -7.89
N ILE A 303 -8.27 -7.01 -7.14
CA ILE A 303 -8.99 -5.87 -6.56
C ILE A 303 -9.61 -5.02 -7.67
N ASP A 304 -8.85 -4.66 -8.70
CA ASP A 304 -9.35 -3.90 -9.87
C ASP A 304 -10.53 -4.61 -10.56
N LYS A 305 -10.42 -5.93 -10.73
CA LYS A 305 -11.51 -6.76 -11.28
C LYS A 305 -12.75 -6.70 -10.40
N LEU A 306 -12.61 -6.81 -9.08
CA LEU A 306 -13.73 -6.74 -8.13
C LEU A 306 -14.36 -5.35 -8.12
N HIS A 307 -13.56 -4.29 -8.16
CA HIS A 307 -14.04 -2.91 -8.31
C HIS A 307 -14.86 -2.73 -9.59
N SER A 308 -14.43 -3.31 -10.72
CA SER A 308 -15.18 -3.28 -11.99
C SER A 308 -16.52 -3.99 -11.91
N GLN A 309 -16.70 -4.91 -10.96
CA GLN A 309 -17.94 -5.61 -10.64
C GLN A 309 -18.80 -4.88 -9.59
N GLY A 310 -18.37 -3.73 -9.12
CA GLY A 310 -19.05 -2.94 -8.09
C GLY A 310 -18.77 -3.39 -6.66
N ILE A 311 -17.78 -4.26 -6.44
CA ILE A 311 -17.36 -4.73 -5.11
C ILE A 311 -16.16 -3.89 -4.65
N ASN A 312 -16.38 -2.97 -3.74
CA ASN A 312 -15.32 -2.12 -3.18
C ASN A 312 -14.64 -2.83 -2.00
N ILE A 313 -13.43 -3.33 -2.21
CA ILE A 313 -12.62 -3.97 -1.17
C ILE A 313 -11.95 -2.91 -0.30
N GLN A 314 -12.16 -2.99 1.01
CA GLN A 314 -11.52 -2.09 1.99
C GLN A 314 -10.48 -2.80 2.84
N VAL A 315 -10.62 -4.10 3.06
CA VAL A 315 -9.70 -4.88 3.90
C VAL A 315 -9.19 -6.09 3.14
N VAL A 316 -7.89 -6.31 3.18
CA VAL A 316 -7.28 -7.53 2.64
C VAL A 316 -6.71 -8.36 3.78
N ILE A 317 -6.93 -9.67 3.73
CA ILE A 317 -6.33 -10.64 4.63
C ILE A 317 -5.48 -11.58 3.79
N ILE A 318 -4.21 -11.77 4.17
CA ILE A 318 -3.27 -12.65 3.48
C ILE A 318 -2.81 -13.76 4.45
N ASP A 319 -3.20 -14.98 4.23
CA ASP A 319 -2.89 -16.13 5.08
C ASP A 319 -1.94 -17.11 4.35
N TYR A 320 -0.61 -16.93 4.42
CA TYR A 320 0.13 -15.81 5.03
C TYR A 320 1.17 -15.22 4.07
N ALA A 321 1.54 -13.98 4.29
CA ALA A 321 2.36 -13.17 3.38
C ALA A 321 3.72 -13.79 3.03
N ALA A 322 4.40 -14.45 3.96
CA ALA A 322 5.71 -15.06 3.70
C ALA A 322 5.69 -16.17 2.63
N LYS A 323 4.51 -16.61 2.16
CA LYS A 323 4.33 -17.54 1.03
C LYS A 323 4.04 -16.85 -0.30
N LEU A 324 3.97 -15.55 -0.36
CA LEU A 324 3.91 -14.83 -1.61
C LEU A 324 5.28 -14.77 -2.29
N ALA A 325 5.27 -14.64 -3.62
CA ALA A 325 6.44 -14.20 -4.36
C ALA A 325 6.61 -12.68 -4.18
N SER A 326 7.84 -12.18 -4.26
CA SER A 326 8.07 -10.74 -4.40
C SER A 326 7.95 -10.33 -5.87
N ILE A 327 7.63 -9.07 -6.12
CA ILE A 327 7.64 -8.49 -7.47
C ILE A 327 9.08 -8.43 -8.00
N ALA A 328 10.06 -8.20 -7.11
CA ALA A 328 11.47 -8.29 -7.45
C ALA A 328 11.91 -9.76 -7.59
N ARG A 329 12.86 -10.01 -8.48
CA ARG A 329 13.47 -11.35 -8.62
C ARG A 329 14.58 -11.50 -7.59
N ASP A 330 14.27 -12.13 -6.48
CA ASP A 330 15.20 -12.31 -5.37
C ASP A 330 15.97 -13.62 -5.49
N LYS A 331 17.23 -13.60 -5.09
CA LYS A 331 18.09 -14.79 -5.06
C LYS A 331 18.01 -15.53 -3.72
N GLU A 332 17.70 -14.82 -2.64
CA GLU A 332 17.64 -15.36 -1.28
C GLU A 332 16.22 -15.21 -0.67
N ASP A 333 15.82 -16.19 0.14
CA ASP A 333 14.49 -16.20 0.77
C ASP A 333 14.29 -15.04 1.75
N PHE A 334 15.36 -14.58 2.39
CA PHE A 334 15.34 -13.41 3.28
C PHE A 334 14.99 -12.12 2.53
N ASP A 335 15.63 -11.89 1.37
CA ASP A 335 15.37 -10.72 0.53
C ASP A 335 13.95 -10.77 -0.04
N ARG A 336 13.49 -11.96 -0.45
CA ARG A 336 12.13 -12.16 -0.92
C ARG A 336 11.10 -11.77 0.14
N ILE A 337 11.22 -12.26 1.38
CA ILE A 337 10.30 -11.91 2.46
C ILE A 337 10.32 -10.41 2.71
N SER A 338 11.51 -9.81 2.71
CA SER A 338 11.68 -8.36 2.87
C SER A 338 10.89 -7.59 1.81
N ASN A 339 11.06 -7.95 0.55
CA ASN A 339 10.42 -7.29 -0.58
C ASN A 339 8.91 -7.52 -0.61
N VAL A 340 8.44 -8.71 -0.24
CA VAL A 340 7.00 -9.00 -0.09
C VAL A 340 6.33 -8.03 0.91
N TYR A 341 6.95 -7.71 2.04
CA TYR A 341 6.36 -6.76 2.99
C TYR A 341 6.39 -5.32 2.49
N VAL A 342 7.37 -4.94 1.68
CA VAL A 342 7.37 -3.66 0.95
C VAL A 342 6.24 -3.64 -0.09
N ASP A 343 6.08 -4.72 -0.86
CA ASP A 343 5.04 -4.85 -1.88
C ASP A 343 3.63 -4.77 -1.27
N ILE A 344 3.42 -5.41 -0.10
CA ILE A 344 2.15 -5.37 0.64
C ILE A 344 1.86 -3.95 1.16
N GLN A 345 2.88 -3.23 1.66
CA GLN A 345 2.71 -1.85 2.11
C GLN A 345 2.37 -0.92 0.94
N ASN A 346 3.01 -1.11 -0.21
CA ASN A 346 2.69 -0.37 -1.43
C ASN A 346 1.26 -0.68 -1.91
N LEU A 347 0.87 -1.97 -1.93
CA LEU A 347 -0.48 -2.38 -2.28
C LEU A 347 -1.53 -1.70 -1.39
N ALA A 348 -1.32 -1.66 -0.07
CA ALA A 348 -2.25 -1.03 0.86
C ALA A 348 -2.47 0.46 0.56
N ASN A 349 -1.39 1.18 0.22
CA ASN A 349 -1.43 2.60 -0.08
C ASN A 349 -2.01 2.90 -1.48
N GLU A 350 -1.60 2.14 -2.50
CA GLU A 350 -2.02 2.35 -3.90
C GLU A 350 -3.50 2.05 -4.11
N GLU A 351 -4.02 1.00 -3.46
CA GLU A 351 -5.44 0.62 -3.53
C GLU A 351 -6.31 1.33 -2.48
N ASN A 352 -5.75 2.25 -1.69
CA ASN A 352 -6.45 2.97 -0.62
C ASN A 352 -7.19 2.04 0.33
N LEU A 353 -6.55 0.93 0.73
CA LEU A 353 -7.12 -0.02 1.65
C LEU A 353 -7.16 0.53 3.08
N ASP A 354 -8.17 0.17 3.84
CA ASP A 354 -8.24 0.45 5.27
C ASP A 354 -7.05 -0.20 5.99
N CYS A 355 -6.85 -1.50 5.76
CA CYS A 355 -5.70 -2.24 6.30
C CYS A 355 -5.48 -3.57 5.57
N ILE A 356 -4.28 -4.11 5.75
CA ILE A 356 -3.93 -5.50 5.41
C ILE A 356 -3.56 -6.25 6.69
N TRP A 357 -4.25 -7.36 6.96
CA TRP A 357 -3.86 -8.29 8.00
C TRP A 357 -3.15 -9.50 7.40
N THR A 358 -2.06 -9.92 8.04
CA THR A 358 -1.37 -11.15 7.67
C THR A 358 -0.87 -11.90 8.89
N ALA A 359 -0.27 -13.06 8.67
CA ALA A 359 0.36 -13.84 9.70
C ALA A 359 1.83 -14.09 9.36
N ASN A 360 2.64 -14.34 10.40
CA ASN A 360 4.00 -14.81 10.23
C ASN A 360 4.37 -15.84 11.31
N HIS A 361 5.47 -16.54 11.09
CA HIS A 361 5.99 -17.50 12.04
C HIS A 361 7.03 -16.86 12.96
N ILE A 362 7.13 -17.41 14.16
CA ILE A 362 8.23 -17.15 15.07
C ILE A 362 9.41 -18.06 14.76
N THR A 363 10.58 -17.67 15.23
CA THR A 363 11.79 -18.52 15.22
C THR A 363 11.64 -19.71 16.16
N ARG A 364 12.52 -20.72 16.04
CA ARG A 364 12.51 -21.88 16.96
C ARG A 364 12.77 -21.45 18.41
N ASP A 365 13.64 -20.49 18.62
CA ASP A 365 13.94 -19.96 19.96
C ASP A 365 12.80 -19.12 20.50
N GLY A 366 12.11 -18.36 19.67
CA GLY A 366 10.92 -17.59 20.04
C GLY A 366 9.79 -18.47 20.59
N ALA A 367 9.72 -19.75 20.20
CA ALA A 367 8.73 -20.67 20.74
C ALA A 367 8.78 -20.79 22.27
N LYS A 368 9.91 -20.52 22.91
CA LYS A 368 10.10 -20.52 24.36
C LYS A 368 9.38 -19.35 25.05
N HIS A 369 9.10 -18.27 24.30
CA HIS A 369 8.45 -17.06 24.82
C HIS A 369 6.93 -17.07 24.69
N ARG A 370 6.33 -18.16 24.20
CA ARG A 370 4.89 -18.28 23.97
C ARG A 370 4.05 -18.08 25.23
N GLU A 371 4.54 -18.54 26.37
CA GLU A 371 3.84 -18.41 27.65
C GLU A 371 3.93 -16.99 28.23
N THR A 372 4.95 -16.25 27.85
CA THR A 372 5.19 -14.88 28.30
C THR A 372 4.77 -13.90 27.23
N ARG A 373 5.71 -13.39 26.46
CA ARG A 373 5.50 -12.45 25.34
C ARG A 373 6.59 -12.67 24.32
N TYR A 374 6.25 -12.63 23.03
CA TYR A 374 7.23 -12.59 21.95
C TYR A 374 7.96 -11.24 21.90
N GLU A 375 9.20 -11.28 21.49
CA GLU A 375 10.07 -10.12 21.26
C GLU A 375 10.39 -9.97 19.77
N GLU A 376 10.96 -8.84 19.36
CA GLU A 376 11.31 -8.60 17.96
C GLU A 376 12.22 -9.68 17.38
N ASN A 377 13.19 -10.17 18.17
CA ASN A 377 14.11 -11.23 17.75
C ASN A 377 13.45 -12.60 17.56
N ASP A 378 12.21 -12.76 18.04
CA ASP A 378 11.44 -13.99 17.87
C ASP A 378 10.78 -14.07 16.49
N ILE A 379 10.75 -12.97 15.74
CA ILE A 379 10.10 -12.89 14.43
C ILE A 379 11.01 -13.55 13.37
N SER A 380 10.50 -14.53 12.64
CA SER A 380 11.21 -15.10 11.48
C SER A 380 11.25 -14.07 10.36
N GLY A 381 12.45 -13.64 9.94
CA GLY A 381 12.64 -12.55 8.97
C GLY A 381 12.49 -11.14 9.57
N ALA A 382 12.83 -10.98 10.86
CA ALA A 382 12.47 -9.87 11.75
C ALA A 382 12.61 -8.45 11.20
N ILE A 383 13.77 -8.06 10.70
CA ILE A 383 14.08 -6.63 10.45
C ILE A 383 13.13 -5.99 9.41
N SER A 384 12.87 -6.69 8.33
CA SER A 384 12.05 -6.16 7.24
C SER A 384 10.57 -6.13 7.59
N ILE A 385 10.09 -7.10 8.36
CA ILE A 385 8.69 -7.14 8.81
C ILE A 385 8.44 -6.01 9.80
N VAL A 386 9.34 -5.82 10.77
CA VAL A 386 9.26 -4.72 11.75
C VAL A 386 9.29 -3.34 11.06
N ARG A 387 10.09 -3.19 10.00
CA ARG A 387 10.18 -1.92 9.26
C ARG A 387 8.92 -1.56 8.48
N ASN A 388 8.17 -2.53 8.01
CA ASN A 388 7.03 -2.29 7.11
C ASN A 388 5.67 -2.50 7.79
N ALA A 389 5.59 -3.22 8.92
CA ALA A 389 4.35 -3.37 9.66
C ALA A 389 4.06 -2.16 10.55
N GLN A 390 2.78 -1.78 10.65
CA GLN A 390 2.28 -0.79 11.60
C GLN A 390 2.16 -1.38 13.01
N GLY A 391 1.77 -2.65 13.09
CA GLY A 391 1.67 -3.39 14.34
C GLY A 391 1.91 -4.88 14.15
N ILE A 392 2.60 -5.48 15.12
CA ILE A 392 2.90 -6.92 15.17
C ILE A 392 2.42 -7.44 16.52
N TYR A 393 1.57 -8.47 16.50
CA TYR A 393 0.88 -8.99 17.66
C TYR A 393 1.12 -10.48 17.81
N GLY A 394 1.61 -10.88 18.99
CA GLY A 394 1.85 -12.28 19.34
C GLY A 394 0.60 -12.96 19.89
N LEU A 395 0.30 -14.16 19.42
CA LEU A 395 -0.72 -15.03 19.99
C LEU A 395 -0.09 -15.85 21.12
N ASN A 396 -0.12 -15.30 22.33
CA ASN A 396 0.51 -15.89 23.53
C ASN A 396 -0.53 -16.59 24.42
N ALA A 397 -0.16 -17.68 25.02
CA ALA A 397 -0.96 -18.35 26.06
C ALA A 397 -0.08 -19.29 26.87
N THR A 398 -0.36 -19.40 28.17
CA THR A 398 0.15 -20.48 29.02
C THR A 398 -0.66 -21.77 28.80
N PRO A 399 -0.16 -22.95 29.20
CA PRO A 399 -0.93 -24.20 29.14
C PRO A 399 -2.26 -24.13 29.90
N GLN A 400 -2.30 -23.40 31.02
CA GLN A 400 -3.51 -23.22 31.81
C GLN A 400 -4.52 -22.36 31.06
N GLU A 401 -4.10 -21.24 30.49
CA GLU A 401 -4.96 -20.38 29.64
C GLU A 401 -5.51 -21.14 28.42
N GLU A 402 -4.69 -21.99 27.80
CA GLU A 402 -5.15 -22.83 26.70
C GLU A 402 -6.22 -23.83 27.11
N ALA A 403 -6.04 -24.47 28.28
CA ALA A 403 -7.02 -25.42 28.85
C ALA A 403 -8.34 -24.73 29.18
N GLU A 404 -8.29 -23.47 29.60
CA GLU A 404 -9.46 -22.64 29.88
C GLU A 404 -10.03 -21.95 28.60
N GLY A 405 -9.46 -22.19 27.43
CA GLY A 405 -9.86 -21.56 26.17
C GLY A 405 -9.61 -20.06 26.17
N ILE A 406 -8.51 -19.61 26.77
CA ILE A 406 -8.07 -18.21 26.77
C ILE A 406 -6.89 -18.04 25.83
N GLN A 407 -6.86 -16.95 25.12
CA GLN A 407 -5.77 -16.55 24.23
C GLN A 407 -5.50 -15.04 24.38
N ARG A 408 -4.23 -14.69 24.51
CA ARG A 408 -3.79 -13.29 24.52
C ARG A 408 -3.31 -12.88 23.13
N LEU A 409 -3.63 -11.66 22.74
CA LEU A 409 -3.02 -10.95 21.62
C LEU A 409 -2.16 -9.84 22.22
N GLU A 410 -0.86 -10.05 22.24
CA GLU A 410 0.10 -9.14 22.89
C GLU A 410 0.87 -8.30 21.87
N ILE A 411 1.11 -7.03 22.18
CA ILE A 411 1.93 -6.16 21.35
C ILE A 411 3.37 -6.69 21.36
N VAL A 412 3.91 -7.00 20.19
CA VAL A 412 5.35 -7.28 20.01
C VAL A 412 6.03 -6.00 19.54
N VAL A 413 5.49 -5.37 18.48
CA VAL A 413 5.91 -4.07 17.95
C VAL A 413 4.67 -3.28 17.58
N GLN A 414 4.67 -1.99 17.88
CA GLN A 414 3.62 -1.07 17.45
C GLN A 414 4.21 0.33 17.26
N ARG A 415 3.92 0.98 16.10
CA ARG A 415 4.46 2.33 15.81
C ARG A 415 3.74 3.42 16.58
N ASP A 416 2.39 3.34 16.62
CA ASP A 416 1.54 4.36 17.23
C ASP A 416 0.67 3.74 18.32
N GLY A 417 1.05 3.92 19.58
CA GLY A 417 0.29 3.40 20.70
C GLY A 417 1.15 3.05 21.91
N LEU A 418 0.60 2.21 22.76
CA LEU A 418 1.32 1.75 23.95
C LEU A 418 2.46 0.81 23.55
N PRO A 419 3.63 0.88 24.20
CA PRO A 419 4.74 -0.03 23.92
C PRO A 419 4.47 -1.46 24.39
N PHE A 420 3.52 -1.61 25.32
CA PHE A 420 3.11 -2.89 25.91
C PHE A 420 1.61 -2.91 26.09
N GLY A 421 1.03 -4.10 26.02
CA GLY A 421 -0.38 -4.31 26.27
C GLY A 421 -0.89 -5.56 25.61
N ARG A 422 -2.06 -5.97 26.02
CA ARG A 422 -2.71 -7.18 25.54
C ARG A 422 -4.21 -7.04 25.43
N ALA A 423 -4.78 -7.62 24.40
CA ALA A 423 -6.18 -7.96 24.30
C ALA A 423 -6.37 -9.44 24.67
N VAL A 424 -7.38 -9.78 25.43
CA VAL A 424 -7.62 -11.14 25.93
C VAL A 424 -8.93 -11.68 25.41
N PHE A 425 -8.90 -12.89 24.90
CA PHE A 425 -10.00 -13.53 24.19
C PHE A 425 -10.41 -14.84 24.85
N LYS A 426 -11.71 -15.08 24.89
CA LYS A 426 -12.27 -16.41 25.01
C LYS A 426 -12.29 -17.05 23.63
N VAL A 427 -11.70 -18.22 23.50
CA VAL A 427 -11.54 -18.96 22.25
C VAL A 427 -12.35 -20.23 22.29
N ASP A 428 -13.26 -20.38 21.34
CA ASP A 428 -14.03 -21.59 21.10
C ASP A 428 -13.60 -22.16 19.73
N VAL A 429 -12.72 -23.14 19.78
CA VAL A 429 -12.14 -23.76 18.57
C VAL A 429 -13.19 -24.60 17.83
N GLU A 430 -14.13 -25.21 18.54
CA GLU A 430 -15.18 -26.06 17.96
C GLU A 430 -16.10 -25.22 17.03
N HIS A 431 -16.46 -24.03 17.48
CA HIS A 431 -17.31 -23.10 16.73
C HIS A 431 -16.52 -21.99 15.99
N GLN A 432 -15.20 -22.11 15.91
CA GLN A 432 -14.30 -21.16 15.25
C GLN A 432 -14.49 -19.69 15.72
N ARG A 433 -14.67 -19.47 17.02
CA ARG A 433 -14.97 -18.14 17.58
C ARG A 433 -13.89 -17.63 18.53
N ALA A 434 -13.45 -16.39 18.30
CA ALA A 434 -12.70 -15.58 19.27
C ALA A 434 -13.58 -14.40 19.69
N VAL A 435 -13.76 -14.22 20.99
CA VAL A 435 -14.55 -13.13 21.56
C VAL A 435 -13.73 -12.46 22.65
N GLU A 436 -13.61 -11.15 22.63
CA GLU A 436 -12.95 -10.40 23.69
C GLU A 436 -13.65 -10.63 25.03
N LEU A 437 -12.87 -10.71 26.10
CA LEU A 437 -13.44 -10.75 27.44
C LEU A 437 -14.19 -9.47 27.75
N THR A 438 -15.35 -9.57 28.43
CA THR A 438 -16.04 -8.41 28.97
C THR A 438 -15.17 -7.71 30.03
N LYS A 439 -15.55 -6.49 30.44
CA LYS A 439 -14.80 -5.76 31.47
C LYS A 439 -14.71 -6.54 32.77
N GLU A 440 -15.78 -7.22 33.18
CA GLU A 440 -15.85 -8.05 34.38
C GLU A 440 -14.98 -9.28 34.27
N GLN A 441 -15.07 -9.99 33.13
CA GLN A 441 -14.22 -11.14 32.83
C GLN A 441 -12.74 -10.77 32.74
N ARG A 442 -12.44 -9.60 32.15
CA ARG A 442 -11.09 -9.09 32.09
C ARG A 442 -10.52 -8.76 33.45
N LYS A 443 -11.31 -8.16 34.34
CA LYS A 443 -10.89 -7.90 35.72
C LYS A 443 -10.59 -9.20 36.45
N ALA A 444 -11.47 -10.20 36.39
CA ALA A 444 -11.22 -11.51 36.97
C ALA A 444 -9.97 -12.20 36.40
N TYR A 445 -9.76 -12.09 35.08
CA TYR A 445 -8.54 -12.59 34.43
C TYR A 445 -7.29 -11.88 34.94
N ASP A 446 -7.30 -10.55 35.05
CA ASP A 446 -6.14 -9.78 35.52
C ASP A 446 -5.84 -10.04 37.00
N GLU A 447 -6.82 -10.36 37.82
CA GLU A 447 -6.62 -10.81 39.21
C GLU A 447 -5.91 -12.17 39.28
N VAL A 448 -6.20 -13.11 38.37
CA VAL A 448 -5.62 -14.46 38.35
C VAL A 448 -4.27 -14.50 37.61
N TYR A 449 -4.17 -13.85 36.46
CA TYR A 449 -3.05 -14.02 35.53
C TYR A 449 -2.20 -12.75 35.36
N GLY A 450 -2.77 -11.55 35.53
CA GLY A 450 -2.13 -10.28 35.19
C GLY A 450 -0.88 -10.02 36.00
N TYR A 451 -0.95 -10.22 37.30
CA TYR A 451 0.16 -9.93 38.21
C TYR A 451 1.39 -10.83 37.98
N ALA A 452 1.17 -12.12 37.75
CA ALA A 452 2.24 -13.07 37.49
C ALA A 452 3.00 -12.81 36.17
N LEU A 453 2.29 -12.31 35.16
CA LEU A 453 2.90 -11.95 33.88
C LEU A 453 3.70 -10.65 33.98
N ASP A 454 3.17 -9.65 34.67
CA ASP A 454 3.84 -8.35 34.85
C ASP A 454 5.12 -8.47 35.71
N GLU A 455 5.14 -9.38 36.69
CA GLU A 455 6.34 -9.67 37.49
C GLU A 455 7.44 -10.37 36.67
N LYS A 456 7.07 -11.30 35.78
CA LYS A 456 8.02 -11.94 34.86
C LYS A 456 8.65 -10.92 33.89
N PHE A 457 7.94 -9.88 33.49
CA PHE A 457 8.49 -8.77 32.69
C PHE A 457 9.42 -7.90 33.52
N LYS A 458 9.01 -7.48 34.71
CA LYS A 458 9.86 -6.65 35.61
C LYS A 458 11.17 -7.33 35.99
N SER A 459 11.21 -8.66 36.08
CA SER A 459 12.42 -9.41 36.36
C SER A 459 13.39 -9.47 35.17
N LYS A 460 12.89 -9.48 33.92
CA LYS A 460 13.73 -9.42 32.71
C LYS A 460 14.33 -8.03 32.49
N ASP A 461 13.55 -6.96 32.68
CA ASP A 461 14.06 -5.57 32.56
C ASP A 461 15.15 -5.29 33.61
N LYS A 462 15.08 -5.85 34.79
CA LYS A 462 16.15 -5.74 35.79
C LYS A 462 17.43 -6.47 35.39
N GLN A 463 17.34 -7.54 34.61
CA GLN A 463 18.53 -8.25 34.10
C GLN A 463 19.16 -7.55 32.89
N SER A 464 18.37 -6.84 32.07
CA SER A 464 18.87 -6.07 30.94
C SER A 464 19.46 -4.70 31.32
N GLN A 465 19.10 -4.14 32.48
CA GLN A 465 19.61 -2.87 33.00
C GLN A 465 20.87 -2.98 33.88
N GLY A 466 21.41 -4.15 34.06
CA GLY A 466 22.60 -4.43 34.89
C GLY A 466 23.94 -4.17 34.21
N GLY A 467 24.03 -3.49 33.07
CA GLY A 467 25.28 -3.07 32.42
C GLY A 467 25.83 -1.79 32.98
N PRO A 468 27.18 -1.55 32.90
CA PRO A 468 27.86 -0.38 33.52
C PRO A 468 27.46 1.02 33.02
N ASP A 469 26.64 1.10 31.96
CA ASP A 469 26.26 2.39 31.35
C ASP A 469 24.95 3.02 31.86
N ALA A 470 24.21 2.32 32.74
CA ALA A 470 22.94 2.81 33.28
C ALA A 470 23.07 4.04 34.19
N LYS A 471 24.27 4.34 34.67
CA LYS A 471 24.52 5.52 35.54
C LYS A 471 24.70 6.85 34.78
N LYS A 472 24.87 6.84 33.46
CA LYS A 472 25.02 8.06 32.65
C LYS A 472 23.71 8.62 32.08
N GLN A 473 22.65 7.82 32.00
CA GLN A 473 21.39 8.26 31.45
C GLN A 473 20.42 8.92 32.44
N ALA A 474 20.65 8.74 33.75
CA ALA A 474 19.87 9.40 34.78
C ALA A 474 20.16 10.90 34.94
N ALA A 475 21.26 11.39 34.38
CA ALA A 475 21.69 12.80 34.49
C ALA A 475 21.20 13.71 33.35
N VAL A 476 20.43 13.19 32.38
CA VAL A 476 19.97 13.96 31.20
C VAL A 476 18.46 14.30 31.28
N ASN A 477 17.73 13.80 32.27
CA ASN A 477 16.30 14.06 32.43
C ASN A 477 15.97 15.23 33.39
N ASP A 478 16.97 15.99 33.83
CA ASP A 478 16.78 17.18 34.68
C ASP A 478 17.19 18.50 33.97
N ILE A 479 16.96 18.58 32.65
CA ILE A 479 17.04 19.86 31.92
C ILE A 479 15.74 20.11 31.15
#